data_20e48fd890ecd889a60922e60348105d
#
_entry.id   20e48fd890ecd889a60922e60348105d
#
_cell.length_a   1.000
_cell.length_b   1.000
_cell.length_c   1.000
_cell.angle_alpha   90.00
_cell.angle_beta   90.00
_cell.angle_gamma   90.00
#
_symmetry.space_group_name_H-M   'P 1'
#
loop_
_entity.id
_entity.type
_entity.pdbx_description
1 polymer ?
#
loop_
_entity_poly.entity_id
_entity_poly.type
_entity_poly.pdbx_seq_one_letter_code
_entity_poly.pdbx_strand_id
1 'polypeptide(L)'
;SYWNLKNKRKKNIITFKGAFHGRTFAALSAQKNKKYSEGFTPLLGGFKNIPFNDKAALIKNINKETAAILIEPIQGEGGIKPASLKFLQYLREVCDKNNIFLFLDEVQSGFGRSGRLYSYEWAKIQPDILATAKGIGSGFPLGACLATNEACKGMVQGKHGSTYGGNPLAVSVGREVLAIISDKKFLKNVDSVSRYLWQKLKKLEQ
;
A
#
# COMPACT_ATOMS: atom_id res chain seq x y z
N SER A 1 10.14 14.44 1.83
CA SER A 1 11.34 15.19 1.34
C SER A 1 11.24 15.58 -0.14
N TYR A 2 10.78 14.69 -1.05
CA TYR A 2 10.75 14.95 -2.51
C TYR A 2 10.13 16.32 -2.88
N TRP A 3 8.92 16.62 -2.42
CA TRP A 3 8.25 17.88 -2.76
C TRP A 3 8.92 19.11 -2.16
N ASN A 4 9.53 18.98 -0.99
CA ASN A 4 10.32 20.05 -0.39
C ASN A 4 11.58 20.35 -1.20
N LEU A 5 12.26 19.32 -1.72
CA LEU A 5 13.43 19.49 -2.60
C LEU A 5 13.07 20.16 -3.93
N LYS A 6 11.82 20.04 -4.38
CA LYS A 6 11.28 20.69 -5.58
C LYS A 6 10.65 22.06 -5.30
N ASN A 7 10.80 22.61 -4.09
CA ASN A 7 10.16 23.87 -3.65
C ASN A 7 8.64 23.88 -3.87
N LYS A 8 8.00 22.71 -3.80
CA LYS A 8 6.54 22.58 -3.94
C LYS A 8 5.88 22.54 -2.57
N ARG A 9 4.78 23.29 -2.40
CA ARG A 9 4.01 23.30 -1.14
C ARG A 9 3.15 22.05 -0.95
N LYS A 10 3.51 20.91 -1.56
CA LYS A 10 2.79 19.65 -1.44
C LYS A 10 3.21 18.93 -0.15
N LYS A 11 2.28 18.82 0.80
CA LYS A 11 2.53 18.27 2.13
C LYS A 11 1.43 17.31 2.62
N ASN A 12 0.24 17.32 1.99
CA ASN A 12 -0.89 16.54 2.43
C ASN A 12 -0.95 15.19 1.71
N ILE A 13 -1.26 14.14 2.46
CA ILE A 13 -1.48 12.79 1.96
C ILE A 13 -2.96 12.45 2.13
N ILE A 14 -3.63 12.02 1.07
CA ILE A 14 -4.98 11.47 1.14
C ILE A 14 -4.88 10.02 1.53
N THR A 15 -5.69 9.61 2.52
CA THR A 15 -5.80 8.25 3.03
C THR A 15 -7.28 7.85 3.11
N PHE A 16 -7.57 6.60 3.41
CA PHE A 16 -8.94 6.10 3.35
C PHE A 16 -9.43 5.56 4.70
N LYS A 17 -10.72 5.79 5.02
CA LYS A 17 -11.35 5.20 6.19
C LYS A 17 -11.31 3.68 6.14
N GLY A 18 -11.09 3.05 7.28
CA GLY A 18 -10.94 1.60 7.39
C GLY A 18 -9.55 1.06 7.06
N ALA A 19 -8.60 1.93 6.68
CA ALA A 19 -7.22 1.51 6.41
C ALA A 19 -6.46 1.14 7.68
N PHE A 20 -5.47 0.25 7.52
CA PHE A 20 -4.47 -0.08 8.53
C PHE A 20 -3.07 0.00 7.92
N HIS A 21 -2.30 1.01 8.32
CA HIS A 21 -0.95 1.27 7.79
C HIS A 21 0.17 0.98 8.80
N GLY A 22 -0.15 0.40 9.95
CA GLY A 22 0.83 0.05 10.97
C GLY A 22 0.64 0.80 12.30
N ARG A 23 1.66 0.71 13.17
CA ARG A 23 1.63 1.22 14.55
C ARG A 23 2.64 2.32 14.82
N THR A 24 3.42 2.74 13.85
CA THR A 24 4.27 3.93 13.97
C THR A 24 3.41 5.19 14.05
N PHE A 25 3.95 6.27 14.62
CA PHE A 25 3.17 7.50 14.84
C PHE A 25 2.60 8.09 13.54
N ALA A 26 3.38 8.05 12.46
CA ALA A 26 2.91 8.48 11.14
C ALA A 26 1.80 7.55 10.59
N ALA A 27 1.92 6.24 10.78
CA ALA A 27 0.91 5.27 10.35
C ALA A 27 -0.41 5.45 11.12
N LEU A 28 -0.35 5.64 12.45
CA LEU A 28 -1.52 5.98 13.27
C LEU A 28 -2.21 7.25 12.79
N SER A 29 -1.42 8.26 12.42
CA SER A 29 -1.92 9.54 11.91
C SER A 29 -2.56 9.40 10.53
N ALA A 30 -2.03 8.54 9.66
CA ALA A 30 -2.56 8.27 8.32
C ALA A 30 -3.91 7.54 8.37
N GLN A 31 -4.06 6.54 9.21
CA GLN A 31 -5.28 5.72 9.29
C GLN A 31 -6.39 6.36 10.13
N LYS A 32 -6.07 7.28 11.06
CA LYS A 32 -7.01 8.01 11.96
C LYS A 32 -8.06 7.11 12.62
N ASN A 33 -7.68 5.91 13.00
CA ASN A 33 -8.56 4.99 13.71
C ASN A 33 -8.47 5.26 15.22
N LYS A 34 -9.56 5.73 15.83
CA LYS A 34 -9.62 6.06 17.27
C LYS A 34 -9.17 4.91 18.16
N LYS A 35 -9.59 3.68 17.86
CA LYS A 35 -9.21 2.48 18.60
C LYS A 35 -7.69 2.30 18.74
N TYR A 36 -6.92 2.73 17.73
CA TYR A 36 -5.47 2.55 17.70
C TYR A 36 -4.69 3.80 18.10
N SER A 37 -5.34 4.98 18.05
CA SER A 37 -4.71 6.27 18.32
C SER A 37 -5.02 6.83 19.70
N GLU A 38 -5.88 6.16 20.47
CA GLU A 38 -6.17 6.53 21.85
C GLU A 38 -4.86 6.54 22.67
N GLY A 39 -4.64 7.61 23.44
CA GLY A 39 -3.42 7.84 24.19
C GLY A 39 -2.21 8.35 23.39
N PHE A 40 -2.32 8.44 22.06
CA PHE A 40 -1.24 8.92 21.18
C PHE A 40 -1.53 10.29 20.53
N THR A 41 -2.44 11.05 21.09
CA THR A 41 -2.76 12.40 20.60
C THR A 41 -1.82 13.45 21.20
N PRO A 42 -1.55 14.57 20.46
CA PRO A 42 -2.06 14.92 19.14
C PRO A 42 -1.37 14.14 18.01
N LEU A 43 -2.15 13.69 17.01
CA LEU A 43 -1.62 13.02 15.83
C LEU A 43 -0.93 14.02 14.88
N LEU A 44 -0.07 13.51 13.99
CA LEU A 44 0.57 14.33 12.97
C LEU A 44 -0.46 14.92 12.00
N GLY A 45 -0.28 16.20 11.67
CA GLY A 45 -1.02 16.86 10.61
C GLY A 45 -0.66 16.35 9.22
N GLY A 46 -1.38 16.86 8.19
CA GLY A 46 -1.07 16.56 6.80
C GLY A 46 -1.73 15.30 6.23
N PHE A 47 -2.56 14.60 7.00
CA PHE A 47 -3.33 13.44 6.51
C PHE A 47 -4.81 13.80 6.37
N LYS A 48 -5.38 13.55 5.17
CA LYS A 48 -6.80 13.70 4.88
C LYS A 48 -7.43 12.32 4.68
N ASN A 49 -8.19 11.87 5.67
CA ASN A 49 -8.83 10.56 5.66
C ASN A 49 -10.26 10.67 5.10
N ILE A 50 -10.51 10.04 3.94
CA ILE A 50 -11.77 10.11 3.19
C ILE A 50 -12.43 8.73 3.07
N PRO A 51 -13.73 8.64 2.69
CA PRO A 51 -14.37 7.36 2.43
C PRO A 51 -13.66 6.53 1.36
N PHE A 52 -13.63 5.21 1.55
CA PHE A 52 -13.00 4.26 0.63
C PHE A 52 -13.89 4.04 -0.60
N ASN A 53 -13.29 3.87 -1.79
CA ASN A 53 -13.99 3.74 -3.08
C ASN A 53 -14.90 4.93 -3.48
N ASP A 54 -14.69 6.10 -2.89
CA ASP A 54 -15.50 7.31 -3.15
C ASP A 54 -14.74 8.32 -4.03
N LYS A 55 -15.08 8.34 -5.32
CA LYS A 55 -14.50 9.29 -6.29
C LYS A 55 -14.87 10.74 -6.00
N ALA A 56 -16.08 11.00 -5.53
CA ALA A 56 -16.54 12.36 -5.25
C ALA A 56 -15.80 12.95 -4.06
N ALA A 57 -15.64 12.16 -2.98
CA ALA A 57 -14.85 12.54 -1.83
C ALA A 57 -13.37 12.78 -2.23
N LEU A 58 -12.82 11.97 -3.13
CA LEU A 58 -11.45 12.15 -3.61
C LEU A 58 -11.30 13.49 -4.35
N ILE A 59 -12.15 13.79 -5.32
CA ILE A 59 -12.11 15.04 -6.10
C ILE A 59 -12.21 16.26 -5.18
N LYS A 60 -13.12 16.23 -4.22
CA LYS A 60 -13.33 17.32 -3.26
C LYS A 60 -12.10 17.60 -2.37
N ASN A 61 -11.26 16.58 -2.15
CA ASN A 61 -10.12 16.69 -1.21
C ASN A 61 -8.76 16.88 -1.89
N ILE A 62 -8.65 16.67 -3.20
CA ILE A 62 -7.44 16.98 -3.95
C ILE A 62 -7.30 18.49 -4.13
N ASN A 63 -6.11 18.99 -3.84
CA ASN A 63 -5.75 20.39 -4.04
C ASN A 63 -4.24 20.54 -4.31
N LYS A 64 -3.79 21.79 -4.48
CA LYS A 64 -2.37 22.13 -4.77
C LYS A 64 -1.39 21.66 -3.68
N GLU A 65 -1.86 21.41 -2.47
CA GLU A 65 -1.04 20.91 -1.36
C GLU A 65 -1.01 19.37 -1.28
N THR A 66 -1.79 18.66 -2.10
CA THR A 66 -1.79 17.19 -2.11
C THR A 66 -0.47 16.68 -2.68
N ALA A 67 0.21 15.86 -1.89
CA ALA A 67 1.51 15.27 -2.22
C ALA A 67 1.38 13.85 -2.75
N ALA A 68 0.48 13.07 -2.16
CA ALA A 68 0.28 11.66 -2.47
C ALA A 68 -1.11 11.17 -2.09
N ILE A 69 -1.48 10.03 -2.65
CA ILE A 69 -2.61 9.20 -2.21
C ILE A 69 -2.02 7.89 -1.69
N LEU A 70 -2.34 7.52 -0.45
CA LEU A 70 -1.94 6.26 0.18
C LEU A 70 -3.17 5.36 0.33
N ILE A 71 -3.10 4.15 -0.21
CA ILE A 71 -4.22 3.19 -0.20
C ILE A 71 -3.71 1.75 -0.08
N GLU A 72 -4.46 0.92 0.66
CA GLU A 72 -4.39 -0.53 0.53
C GLU A 72 -5.27 -0.95 -0.67
N PRO A 73 -4.76 -1.68 -1.67
CA PRO A 73 -5.61 -2.22 -2.75
C PRO A 73 -6.73 -3.14 -2.20
N ILE A 74 -6.46 -3.82 -1.09
CA ILE A 74 -7.42 -4.59 -0.32
C ILE A 74 -7.22 -4.23 1.14
N GLN A 75 -8.19 -3.57 1.75
CA GLN A 75 -8.16 -3.28 3.19
C GLN A 75 -8.34 -4.56 3.98
N GLY A 76 -7.28 -5.06 4.63
CA GLY A 76 -7.33 -6.27 5.43
C GLY A 76 -8.09 -6.08 6.74
N GLU A 77 -7.57 -5.26 7.62
CA GLU A 77 -8.15 -4.95 8.93
C GLU A 77 -9.50 -4.22 8.84
N GLY A 78 -9.79 -3.59 7.70
CA GLY A 78 -11.05 -2.93 7.40
C GLY A 78 -12.19 -3.89 7.03
N GLY A 79 -11.97 -5.21 7.06
CA GLY A 79 -12.96 -6.25 6.78
C GLY A 79 -12.84 -6.87 5.38
N ILE A 80 -11.62 -7.06 4.90
CA ILE A 80 -11.30 -7.67 3.58
C ILE A 80 -12.05 -6.96 2.45
N LYS A 81 -11.91 -5.66 2.39
CA LYS A 81 -12.61 -4.82 1.41
C LYS A 81 -11.70 -4.46 0.24
N PRO A 82 -11.92 -4.99 -0.96
CA PRO A 82 -11.15 -4.62 -2.14
C PRO A 82 -11.54 -3.21 -2.64
N ALA A 83 -10.56 -2.45 -3.07
CA ALA A 83 -10.79 -1.33 -3.96
C ALA A 83 -11.28 -1.85 -5.30
N SER A 84 -12.29 -1.22 -5.91
CA SER A 84 -12.70 -1.62 -7.25
C SER A 84 -11.55 -1.34 -8.24
N LEU A 85 -11.37 -2.21 -9.23
CA LEU A 85 -10.32 -2.03 -10.24
C LEU A 85 -10.46 -0.67 -10.95
N LYS A 86 -11.70 -0.27 -11.24
CA LYS A 86 -12.00 1.06 -11.82
C LYS A 86 -11.62 2.22 -10.88
N PHE A 87 -11.67 2.02 -9.56
CA PHE A 87 -11.22 3.03 -8.61
C PHE A 87 -9.71 3.14 -8.58
N LEU A 88 -8.99 2.01 -8.56
CA LEU A 88 -7.53 1.99 -8.63
C LEU A 88 -7.00 2.65 -9.92
N GLN A 89 -7.61 2.35 -11.07
CA GLN A 89 -7.30 2.99 -12.35
C GLN A 89 -7.54 4.51 -12.28
N TYR A 90 -8.67 4.91 -11.73
CA TYR A 90 -8.99 6.32 -11.54
C TYR A 90 -7.99 7.04 -10.61
N LEU A 91 -7.53 6.38 -9.54
CA LEU A 91 -6.48 6.94 -8.67
C LEU A 91 -5.19 7.20 -9.46
N ARG A 92 -4.79 6.27 -10.34
CA ARG A 92 -3.59 6.46 -11.18
C ARG A 92 -3.76 7.66 -12.11
N GLU A 93 -4.86 7.73 -12.85
CA GLU A 93 -5.17 8.86 -13.74
C GLU A 93 -5.14 10.21 -12.99
N VAL A 94 -5.77 10.25 -11.82
CA VAL A 94 -5.81 11.45 -10.99
C VAL A 94 -4.41 11.83 -10.49
N CYS A 95 -3.60 10.85 -10.08
CA CYS A 95 -2.23 11.09 -9.63
C CYS A 95 -1.37 11.66 -10.77
N ASP A 96 -1.49 11.11 -11.96
CA ASP A 96 -0.76 11.60 -13.16
C ASP A 96 -1.17 13.02 -13.51
N LYS A 97 -2.47 13.28 -13.62
CA LYS A 97 -3.02 14.59 -13.96
C LYS A 97 -2.61 15.70 -12.98
N ASN A 98 -2.51 15.38 -11.69
CA ASN A 98 -2.19 16.36 -10.66
C ASN A 98 -0.72 16.36 -10.25
N ASN A 99 0.11 15.52 -10.89
CA ASN A 99 1.52 15.34 -10.55
C ASN A 99 1.69 15.09 -9.04
N ILE A 100 1.03 14.03 -8.52
CA ILE A 100 1.11 13.54 -7.14
C ILE A 100 1.43 12.05 -7.16
N PHE A 101 1.98 11.51 -6.07
CA PHE A 101 2.36 10.11 -6.00
C PHE A 101 1.19 9.21 -5.62
N LEU A 102 1.08 8.05 -6.30
CA LEU A 102 0.27 6.93 -5.87
C LEU A 102 1.14 6.00 -5.02
N PHE A 103 0.79 5.89 -3.74
CA PHE A 103 1.46 5.01 -2.79
C PHE A 103 0.52 3.84 -2.45
N LEU A 104 0.91 2.62 -2.82
CA LEU A 104 0.18 1.41 -2.50
C LEU A 104 0.78 0.71 -1.28
N ASP A 105 -0.05 0.45 -0.29
CA ASP A 105 0.27 -0.40 0.84
C ASP A 105 -0.14 -1.84 0.51
N GLU A 106 0.83 -2.62 0.05
CA GLU A 106 0.67 -4.04 -0.30
C GLU A 106 1.28 -4.95 0.79
N VAL A 107 1.42 -4.45 2.00
CA VAL A 107 1.95 -5.20 3.14
C VAL A 107 1.15 -6.47 3.40
N GLN A 108 -0.17 -6.44 3.24
CA GLN A 108 -1.03 -7.61 3.41
C GLN A 108 -1.48 -8.23 2.10
N SER A 109 -1.77 -7.44 1.08
CA SER A 109 -2.34 -7.88 -0.19
C SER A 109 -1.31 -8.39 -1.20
N GLY A 110 -0.04 -8.03 -1.03
CA GLY A 110 1.05 -8.41 -1.92
C GLY A 110 1.59 -9.83 -1.74
N PHE A 111 2.69 -10.09 -2.40
CA PHE A 111 3.44 -11.37 -2.36
C PHE A 111 2.56 -12.60 -2.59
N GLY A 112 1.82 -12.60 -3.70
CA GLY A 112 1.04 -13.73 -4.15
C GLY A 112 -0.34 -13.88 -3.50
N ARG A 113 -0.67 -13.09 -2.46
CA ARG A 113 -1.90 -13.23 -1.68
C ARG A 113 -3.18 -13.15 -2.52
N SER A 114 -3.18 -12.32 -3.55
CA SER A 114 -4.32 -12.11 -4.44
C SER A 114 -4.27 -12.90 -5.75
N GLY A 115 -3.32 -13.84 -5.92
CA GLY A 115 -3.09 -14.58 -7.16
C GLY A 115 -2.26 -13.82 -8.20
N ARG A 116 -1.72 -12.66 -7.84
CA ARG A 116 -0.68 -11.91 -8.55
C ARG A 116 0.45 -11.62 -7.58
N LEU A 117 1.64 -11.30 -8.08
CA LEU A 117 2.74 -10.92 -7.19
C LEU A 117 2.32 -9.74 -6.32
N TYR A 118 1.68 -8.74 -6.92
CA TYR A 118 1.04 -7.63 -6.23
C TYR A 118 -0.40 -7.41 -6.72
N SER A 119 -1.27 -6.96 -5.81
CA SER A 119 -2.70 -6.78 -6.12
C SER A 119 -2.98 -5.69 -7.15
N TYR A 120 -2.11 -4.68 -7.28
CA TYR A 120 -2.28 -3.62 -8.27
C TYR A 120 -2.23 -4.14 -9.73
N GLU A 121 -1.61 -5.31 -9.95
CA GLU A 121 -1.53 -5.92 -11.28
C GLU A 121 -2.92 -6.25 -11.84
N TRP A 122 -3.90 -6.54 -10.99
CA TRP A 122 -5.28 -6.73 -11.42
C TRP A 122 -5.89 -5.49 -12.06
N ALA A 123 -5.52 -4.29 -11.58
CA ALA A 123 -5.94 -3.02 -12.14
C ALA A 123 -5.10 -2.56 -13.35
N LYS A 124 -3.99 -3.27 -13.65
CA LYS A 124 -3.02 -2.92 -14.71
C LYS A 124 -2.48 -1.50 -14.57
N ILE A 125 -2.19 -1.08 -13.37
CA ILE A 125 -1.58 0.22 -13.05
C ILE A 125 -0.16 0.03 -12.50
N GLN A 126 0.58 1.13 -12.38
CA GLN A 126 1.89 1.16 -11.74
C GLN A 126 1.86 2.19 -10.60
N PRO A 127 2.20 1.82 -9.36
CA PRO A 127 2.37 2.77 -8.28
C PRO A 127 3.69 3.54 -8.42
N ASP A 128 3.77 4.72 -7.80
CA ASP A 128 5.03 5.44 -7.64
C ASP A 128 5.82 4.92 -6.44
N ILE A 129 5.10 4.52 -5.39
CA ILE A 129 5.67 3.95 -4.15
C ILE A 129 4.84 2.74 -3.75
N LEU A 130 5.50 1.69 -3.28
CA LEU A 130 4.87 0.47 -2.82
C LEU A 130 5.55 -0.01 -1.54
N ALA A 131 4.76 -0.21 -0.48
CA ALA A 131 5.21 -0.88 0.73
C ALA A 131 4.83 -2.36 0.71
N THR A 132 5.75 -3.23 1.08
CA THR A 132 5.54 -4.67 1.19
C THR A 132 6.23 -5.22 2.43
N ALA A 133 5.60 -6.19 3.08
CA ALA A 133 6.12 -6.89 4.26
C ALA A 133 5.42 -8.26 4.38
N LYS A 134 5.31 -8.80 5.58
CA LYS A 134 4.62 -10.07 5.88
C LYS A 134 5.00 -11.20 4.93
N GLY A 135 4.29 -11.34 3.80
CA GLY A 135 4.54 -12.37 2.80
C GLY A 135 5.96 -12.39 2.24
N ILE A 136 6.64 -11.25 2.14
CA ILE A 136 8.02 -11.17 1.63
C ILE A 136 9.01 -11.98 2.48
N GLY A 137 8.76 -12.09 3.78
CA GLY A 137 9.62 -12.84 4.70
C GLY A 137 9.14 -14.25 5.01
N SER A 138 7.90 -14.61 4.58
CA SER A 138 7.28 -15.93 4.84
C SER A 138 7.42 -16.41 6.30
N GLY A 139 7.26 -15.49 7.26
CA GLY A 139 7.45 -15.72 8.70
C GLY A 139 8.71 -15.07 9.27
N PHE A 140 9.71 -14.76 8.48
CA PHE A 140 10.86 -13.96 8.90
C PHE A 140 10.52 -12.46 8.90
N PRO A 141 10.92 -11.69 9.93
CA PRO A 141 10.66 -10.26 9.99
C PRO A 141 11.39 -9.49 8.88
N LEU A 142 10.67 -9.09 7.84
CA LEU A 142 11.20 -8.37 6.69
C LEU A 142 10.13 -7.44 6.12
N GLY A 143 10.56 -6.27 5.67
CA GLY A 143 9.75 -5.34 4.91
C GLY A 143 10.60 -4.58 3.90
N ALA A 144 9.99 -4.12 2.83
CA ALA A 144 10.64 -3.32 1.82
C ALA A 144 9.72 -2.18 1.34
N CYS A 145 10.33 -1.10 0.90
CA CYS A 145 9.67 -0.01 0.22
C CYS A 145 10.31 0.13 -1.17
N LEU A 146 9.49 -0.04 -2.20
CA LEU A 146 9.87 0.10 -3.58
C LEU A 146 9.38 1.45 -4.09
N ALA A 147 10.13 2.09 -4.97
CA ALA A 147 9.70 3.36 -5.54
C ALA A 147 10.26 3.54 -6.94
N THR A 148 9.57 4.35 -7.75
CA THR A 148 10.08 4.76 -9.05
C THR A 148 11.34 5.63 -8.89
N ASN A 149 12.17 5.68 -9.92
CA ASN A 149 13.36 6.54 -9.91
C ASN A 149 13.02 8.01 -9.59
N GLU A 150 11.86 8.50 -10.02
CA GLU A 150 11.43 9.87 -9.71
C GLU A 150 11.11 10.02 -8.20
N ALA A 151 10.33 9.11 -7.63
CA ALA A 151 10.00 9.15 -6.21
C ALA A 151 11.22 8.97 -5.31
N CYS A 152 12.19 8.15 -5.73
CA CYS A 152 13.46 7.92 -5.02
C CYS A 152 14.33 9.16 -4.90
N LYS A 153 14.20 10.15 -5.78
CA LYS A 153 14.98 11.42 -5.68
C LYS A 153 14.80 12.15 -4.34
N GLY A 154 13.73 11.86 -3.61
CA GLY A 154 13.49 12.38 -2.26
C GLY A 154 14.26 11.65 -1.16
N MET A 155 14.83 10.48 -1.44
CA MET A 155 15.48 9.58 -0.48
C MET A 155 16.99 9.53 -0.76
N VAL A 156 17.65 10.66 -0.54
CA VAL A 156 19.10 10.75 -0.68
C VAL A 156 19.81 10.24 0.57
N GLN A 157 21.13 9.99 0.46
CA GLN A 157 21.97 9.56 1.56
C GLN A 157 21.77 10.44 2.81
N GLY A 158 21.68 9.79 3.99
CA GLY A 158 21.46 10.45 5.27
C GLY A 158 20.00 10.85 5.59
N LYS A 159 19.03 10.62 4.68
CA LYS A 159 17.62 10.92 4.94
C LYS A 159 16.85 9.78 5.60
N HIS A 160 17.35 8.57 5.53
CA HIS A 160 16.78 7.38 6.16
C HIS A 160 17.91 6.49 6.67
N GLY A 161 17.66 5.77 7.75
CA GLY A 161 18.58 4.80 8.31
C GLY A 161 17.82 3.66 8.99
N SER A 162 18.42 2.48 8.98
CA SER A 162 17.95 1.30 9.69
C SER A 162 19.15 0.48 10.13
N THR A 163 19.26 0.18 11.42
CA THR A 163 20.38 -0.61 11.96
C THR A 163 20.42 -2.01 11.35
N TYR A 164 19.29 -2.65 11.17
CA TYR A 164 19.19 -4.01 10.64
C TYR A 164 18.68 -4.10 9.19
N GLY A 165 18.42 -2.96 8.56
CA GLY A 165 17.96 -2.91 7.17
C GLY A 165 19.02 -3.48 6.21
N GLY A 166 18.58 -4.37 5.31
CA GLY A 166 19.46 -5.02 4.34
C GLY A 166 20.40 -6.08 4.93
N ASN A 167 20.14 -6.58 6.15
CA ASN A 167 20.96 -7.65 6.70
C ASN A 167 20.93 -8.92 5.81
N PRO A 168 22.08 -9.63 5.67
CA PRO A 168 22.20 -10.74 4.72
C PRO A 168 21.17 -11.86 4.94
N LEU A 169 20.83 -12.17 6.18
CA LEU A 169 19.86 -13.24 6.50
C LEU A 169 18.46 -12.88 5.98
N ALA A 170 17.95 -11.70 6.34
CA ALA A 170 16.64 -11.24 5.89
C ALA A 170 16.56 -11.15 4.35
N VAL A 171 17.61 -10.62 3.71
CA VAL A 171 17.68 -10.49 2.25
C VAL A 171 17.72 -11.87 1.58
N SER A 172 18.46 -12.83 2.13
CA SER A 172 18.50 -14.21 1.61
C SER A 172 17.14 -14.88 1.69
N VAL A 173 16.44 -14.76 2.81
CA VAL A 173 15.06 -15.26 2.97
C VAL A 173 14.13 -14.60 1.94
N GLY A 174 14.16 -13.26 1.85
CA GLY A 174 13.30 -12.52 0.91
C GLY A 174 13.55 -12.89 -0.56
N ARG A 175 14.80 -13.13 -0.95
CA ARG A 175 15.17 -13.58 -2.30
C ARG A 175 14.58 -14.95 -2.60
N GLU A 176 14.70 -15.90 -1.69
CA GLU A 176 14.17 -17.25 -1.87
C GLU A 176 12.64 -17.23 -1.96
N VAL A 177 11.99 -16.50 -1.06
CA VAL A 177 10.52 -16.32 -1.08
C VAL A 177 10.07 -15.68 -2.40
N LEU A 178 10.78 -14.66 -2.86
CA LEU A 178 10.47 -14.01 -4.14
C LEU A 178 10.60 -14.99 -5.32
N ALA A 179 11.66 -15.81 -5.35
CA ALA A 179 11.87 -16.80 -6.41
C ALA A 179 10.70 -17.80 -6.48
N ILE A 180 10.24 -18.28 -5.32
CA ILE A 180 9.11 -19.22 -5.24
C ILE A 180 7.80 -18.55 -5.67
N ILE A 181 7.48 -17.39 -5.10
CA ILE A 181 6.17 -16.74 -5.32
C ILE A 181 6.06 -16.11 -6.70
N SER A 182 7.15 -15.67 -7.32
CA SER A 182 7.14 -15.13 -8.68
C SER A 182 6.94 -16.20 -9.77
N ASP A 183 7.01 -17.49 -9.43
CA ASP A 183 6.72 -18.57 -10.36
C ASP A 183 5.26 -18.50 -10.81
N LYS A 184 5.05 -18.45 -12.11
CA LYS A 184 3.72 -18.42 -12.73
C LYS A 184 2.87 -19.65 -12.38
N LYS A 185 3.49 -20.83 -12.20
CA LYS A 185 2.77 -22.04 -11.76
C LYS A 185 2.28 -21.91 -10.33
N PHE A 186 3.11 -21.34 -9.45
CA PHE A 186 2.73 -21.07 -8.07
C PHE A 186 1.51 -20.12 -8.01
N LEU A 187 1.56 -18.99 -8.69
CA LEU A 187 0.46 -18.02 -8.71
C LEU A 187 -0.82 -18.59 -9.35
N LYS A 188 -0.68 -19.42 -10.38
CA LYS A 188 -1.82 -20.12 -10.99
C LYS A 188 -2.46 -21.11 -10.02
N ASN A 189 -1.66 -21.80 -9.20
CA ASN A 189 -2.17 -22.68 -8.15
C ASN A 189 -2.96 -21.88 -7.08
N VAL A 190 -2.43 -20.72 -6.63
CA VAL A 190 -3.13 -19.83 -5.70
C VAL A 190 -4.52 -19.45 -6.23
N ASP A 191 -4.61 -19.05 -7.50
CA ASP A 191 -5.87 -18.72 -8.15
C ASP A 191 -6.84 -19.91 -8.22
N SER A 192 -6.34 -21.08 -8.58
CA SER A 192 -7.12 -22.33 -8.65
C SER A 192 -7.71 -22.72 -7.28
N VAL A 193 -6.87 -22.75 -6.25
CA VAL A 193 -7.30 -23.08 -4.87
C VAL A 193 -8.28 -22.04 -4.33
N SER A 194 -8.07 -20.77 -4.63
CA SER A 194 -8.98 -19.69 -4.26
C SER A 194 -10.37 -19.88 -4.88
N ARG A 195 -10.43 -20.20 -6.17
CA ARG A 195 -11.72 -20.48 -6.85
C ARG A 195 -12.44 -21.69 -6.26
N TYR A 196 -11.68 -22.75 -5.97
CA TYR A 196 -12.24 -23.94 -5.30
C TYR A 196 -12.84 -23.58 -3.94
N LEU A 197 -12.10 -22.83 -3.11
CA LEU A 197 -12.58 -22.36 -1.82
C LEU A 197 -13.86 -21.53 -1.95
N TRP A 198 -13.89 -20.57 -2.88
CA TRP A 198 -15.09 -19.75 -3.14
C TRP A 198 -16.30 -20.61 -3.52
N GLN A 199 -16.12 -21.64 -4.37
CA GLN A 199 -17.19 -22.55 -4.75
C GLN A 199 -17.75 -23.31 -3.54
N LYS A 200 -16.87 -23.68 -2.57
CA LYS A 200 -17.31 -24.35 -1.35
C LYS A 200 -18.03 -23.41 -0.39
N LEU A 201 -17.50 -22.21 -0.20
CA LEU A 201 -18.11 -21.21 0.69
C LEU A 201 -19.51 -20.79 0.20
N LYS A 202 -19.70 -20.58 -1.10
CA LYS A 202 -21.02 -20.27 -1.68
C LYS A 202 -22.08 -21.31 -1.41
N LYS A 203 -21.71 -22.58 -1.21
CA LYS A 203 -22.66 -23.66 -0.85
C LYS A 203 -23.08 -23.60 0.61
N LEU A 204 -22.35 -22.87 1.46
CA LEU A 204 -22.69 -22.69 2.87
C LEU A 204 -23.57 -21.45 3.11
N GLU A 205 -23.73 -20.59 2.10
CA GLU A 205 -24.62 -19.42 2.16
C GLU A 205 -26.09 -19.78 1.80
N GLN A 206 -26.34 -21.00 1.32
CA GLN A 206 -27.66 -21.56 0.98
C GLN A 206 -28.21 -22.38 2.15
#